data_45de5eca8d44136392f093c39b42907b
#
_entry.id   45de5eca8d44136392f093c39b42907b
#
_cell.length_a   1.000
_cell.length_b   1.000
_cell.length_c   1.000
_cell.angle_alpha   90.00
_cell.angle_beta   90.00
_cell.angle_gamma   90.00
#
_symmetry.space_group_name_H-M   'P 1'
#
loop_
_entity.id
_entity.type
_entity.pdbx_description
1 polymer ?
#
loop_
_entity_poly.entity_id
_entity_poly.type
_entity_poly.pdbx_seq_one_letter_code
_entity_poly.pdbx_strand_id
1 'polypeptide(L)'
;ERARLGAQLPIPELLSILHLLETIRRMIGWKKQSEEEVTALDYLFSCLTSFKSLEDELKGAILDEETLSDSASPALAEIRRKIRNNQQKVRSQLDNMIRSSSYQKYLQDSIVTMRDGRYVVPVKAEYRSEVKGLVHDTSSSGATVFIEPMSVVEANNEIKVLESQEK
;
A
#
# COMPACT_ATOMS: atom_id res chain seq x y z
N GLU A 1 21.08 5.23 17.20
CA GLU A 1 20.97 6.61 17.72
C GLU A 1 19.68 7.28 17.24
N ARG A 2 19.43 7.40 15.92
CA ARG A 2 18.23 8.06 15.38
C ARG A 2 16.91 7.47 15.90
N ALA A 3 16.75 6.15 15.88
CA ALA A 3 15.55 5.46 16.38
C ALA A 3 15.34 5.72 17.89
N ARG A 4 16.41 5.78 18.68
CA ARG A 4 16.35 6.11 20.11
C ARG A 4 15.83 7.52 20.37
N LEU A 5 16.04 8.44 19.41
CA LEU A 5 15.54 9.82 19.45
C LEU A 5 14.14 9.96 18.86
N GLY A 6 13.45 8.85 18.53
CA GLY A 6 12.10 8.84 18.00
C GLY A 6 12.02 9.05 16.47
N ALA A 7 13.15 9.01 15.75
CA ALA A 7 13.12 9.10 14.30
C ALA A 7 12.59 7.80 13.67
N GLN A 8 11.82 7.94 12.60
CA GLN A 8 11.37 6.81 11.78
C GLN A 8 12.53 6.28 10.94
N LEU A 9 12.59 4.95 10.82
CA LEU A 9 13.55 4.27 9.95
C LEU A 9 12.83 3.79 8.69
N PRO A 10 13.39 4.04 7.50
CA PRO A 10 12.84 3.51 6.25
C PRO A 10 13.02 1.98 6.17
N ILE A 11 12.20 1.32 5.36
CA ILE A 11 12.19 -0.15 5.20
C ILE A 11 13.59 -0.72 4.91
N PRO A 12 14.42 -0.15 4.02
CA PRO A 12 15.78 -0.67 3.77
C PRO A 12 16.69 -0.67 5.01
N GLU A 13 16.55 0.32 5.89
CA GLU A 13 17.30 0.34 7.16
C GLU A 13 16.79 -0.74 8.13
N LEU A 14 15.47 -0.95 8.20
CA LEU A 14 14.87 -2.03 9.00
C LEU A 14 15.30 -3.42 8.49
N LEU A 15 15.37 -3.61 7.17
CA LEU A 15 15.90 -4.85 6.55
C LEU A 15 17.38 -5.07 6.90
N SER A 16 18.18 -4.01 6.90
CA SER A 16 19.60 -4.09 7.31
C SER A 16 19.74 -4.53 8.76
N ILE A 17 18.86 -4.02 9.65
CA ILE A 17 18.79 -4.45 11.05
C ILE A 17 18.38 -5.92 11.13
N LEU A 18 17.35 -6.33 10.39
CA LEU A 18 16.90 -7.73 10.34
C LEU A 18 18.03 -8.67 9.92
N HIS A 19 18.75 -8.37 8.84
CA HIS A 19 19.90 -9.17 8.39
C HIS A 19 21.02 -9.25 9.43
N LEU A 20 21.28 -8.16 10.16
CA LEU A 20 22.23 -8.15 11.26
C LEU A 20 21.80 -9.10 12.38
N LEU A 21 20.52 -9.02 12.82
CA LEU A 21 19.96 -9.89 13.87
C LEU A 21 20.03 -11.36 13.48
N GLU A 22 19.66 -11.70 12.24
CA GLU A 22 19.79 -13.07 11.71
C GLU A 22 21.22 -13.57 11.70
N THR A 23 22.15 -12.71 11.32
CA THR A 23 23.58 -13.04 11.26
C THR A 23 24.10 -13.32 12.67
N ILE A 24 23.80 -12.46 13.63
CA ILE A 24 24.16 -12.65 15.05
C ILE A 24 23.60 -13.99 15.57
N ARG A 25 22.34 -14.28 15.32
CA ARG A 25 21.70 -15.52 15.74
C ARG A 25 22.37 -16.74 15.12
N ARG A 26 22.70 -16.69 13.82
CA ARG A 26 23.44 -17.79 13.13
C ARG A 26 24.83 -17.98 13.73
N MET A 27 25.56 -16.91 14.02
CA MET A 27 26.88 -16.99 14.65
C MET A 27 26.83 -17.62 16.03
N ILE A 28 25.87 -17.23 16.87
CA ILE A 28 25.65 -17.82 18.20
C ILE A 28 25.30 -19.31 18.05
N GLY A 29 24.43 -19.68 17.09
CA GLY A 29 24.05 -21.06 16.82
C GLY A 29 25.24 -21.91 16.37
N TRP A 30 26.06 -21.40 15.45
CA TRP A 30 27.27 -22.05 14.99
C TRP A 30 28.26 -22.33 16.14
N LYS A 31 28.53 -21.32 16.99
CA LYS A 31 29.43 -21.48 18.13
C LYS A 31 28.94 -22.53 19.12
N LYS A 32 27.63 -22.63 19.36
CA LYS A 32 27.03 -23.64 20.25
C LYS A 32 27.18 -25.09 19.72
N GLN A 33 27.27 -25.25 18.40
CA GLN A 33 27.45 -26.56 17.76
C GLN A 33 28.93 -26.96 17.60
N SER A 34 29.83 -25.99 17.76
CA SER A 34 31.27 -26.25 17.73
C SER A 34 31.70 -26.85 19.06
N GLU A 35 32.25 -28.07 19.01
CA GLU A 35 32.84 -28.79 20.15
C GLU A 35 34.30 -28.38 20.42
N GLU A 36 34.79 -27.32 19.74
CA GLU A 36 36.18 -26.90 19.83
C GLU A 36 36.53 -26.32 21.20
N GLU A 37 37.80 -26.45 21.57
CA GLU A 37 38.39 -25.87 22.79
C GLU A 37 38.17 -24.35 22.85
N VAL A 38 38.20 -23.81 24.09
CA VAL A 38 38.06 -22.38 24.35
C VAL A 38 39.13 -21.60 23.58
N THR A 39 38.68 -20.68 22.77
CA THR A 39 39.53 -19.84 21.93
C THR A 39 39.49 -18.37 22.37
N ALA A 40 40.47 -17.58 21.95
CA ALA A 40 40.47 -16.12 22.20
C ALA A 40 39.20 -15.40 21.64
N LEU A 41 38.48 -16.05 20.69
CA LEU A 41 37.24 -15.50 20.10
C LEU A 41 36.03 -15.68 21.01
N ASP A 42 36.09 -16.57 22.02
CA ASP A 42 34.93 -16.84 22.88
C ASP A 42 34.46 -15.61 23.62
N TYR A 43 35.37 -14.72 23.99
CA TYR A 43 35.02 -13.44 24.57
C TYR A 43 34.15 -12.60 23.60
N LEU A 44 34.47 -12.55 22.31
CA LEU A 44 33.69 -11.82 21.31
C LEU A 44 32.31 -12.46 21.10
N PHE A 45 32.23 -13.78 21.05
CA PHE A 45 30.95 -14.51 20.99
C PHE A 45 30.08 -14.26 22.22
N SER A 46 30.67 -14.14 23.39
CA SER A 46 29.94 -13.86 24.64
C SER A 46 29.29 -12.45 24.66
N CYS A 47 29.82 -11.53 23.85
CA CYS A 47 29.23 -10.19 23.70
C CYS A 47 28.02 -10.17 22.75
N LEU A 48 27.77 -11.23 21.98
CA LEU A 48 26.64 -11.30 21.06
C LEU A 48 25.35 -11.65 21.80
N THR A 49 24.30 -10.88 21.56
CA THR A 49 22.97 -11.12 22.13
C THR A 49 21.97 -11.34 21.01
N SER A 50 21.17 -12.39 21.11
CA SER A 50 20.09 -12.68 20.14
C SER A 50 18.81 -11.96 20.57
N PHE A 51 18.17 -11.29 19.62
CA PHE A 51 16.89 -10.60 19.79
C PHE A 51 15.83 -11.26 18.89
N LYS A 52 15.53 -12.54 19.15
CA LYS A 52 14.64 -13.36 18.34
C LYS A 52 13.24 -12.74 18.18
N SER A 53 12.68 -12.17 19.23
CA SER A 53 11.38 -11.49 19.19
C SER A 53 11.36 -10.36 18.17
N LEU A 54 12.37 -9.46 18.21
CA LEU A 54 12.50 -8.35 17.27
C LEU A 54 12.71 -8.85 15.82
N GLU A 55 13.52 -9.92 15.65
CA GLU A 55 13.70 -10.55 14.35
C GLU A 55 12.37 -11.04 13.77
N ASP A 56 11.55 -11.73 14.59
CA ASP A 56 10.25 -12.25 14.16
C ASP A 56 9.23 -11.14 13.87
N GLU A 57 9.23 -10.07 14.67
CA GLU A 57 8.40 -8.88 14.41
C GLU A 57 8.76 -8.20 13.09
N LEU A 58 10.05 -7.97 12.82
CA LEU A 58 10.50 -7.37 11.56
C LEU A 58 10.17 -8.27 10.36
N LYS A 59 10.37 -9.59 10.47
CA LYS A 59 10.00 -10.55 9.42
C LYS A 59 8.51 -10.59 9.14
N GLY A 60 7.69 -10.48 10.18
CA GLY A 60 6.23 -10.45 10.02
C GLY A 60 5.72 -9.12 9.45
N ALA A 61 6.45 -8.03 9.69
CA ALA A 61 6.05 -6.69 9.27
C ALA A 61 6.51 -6.32 7.86
N ILE A 62 7.65 -6.84 7.39
CA ILE A 62 8.27 -6.44 6.12
C ILE A 62 8.09 -7.57 5.09
N LEU A 63 7.44 -7.27 3.96
CA LEU A 63 7.29 -8.22 2.85
C LEU A 63 8.47 -8.12 1.87
N ASP A 64 8.86 -6.90 1.53
CA ASP A 64 9.96 -6.57 0.61
C ASP A 64 10.55 -5.18 0.90
N GLU A 65 11.44 -4.69 0.02
CA GLU A 65 12.15 -3.42 0.21
C GLU A 65 11.24 -2.17 0.19
N GLU A 66 10.00 -2.31 -0.28
CA GLU A 66 9.06 -1.19 -0.44
C GLU A 66 7.73 -1.41 0.28
N THR A 67 7.44 -2.66 0.72
CA THR A 67 6.10 -3.06 1.13
C THR A 67 6.08 -3.60 2.56
N LEU A 68 5.20 -3.02 3.38
CA LEU A 68 4.84 -3.58 4.68
C LEU A 68 3.63 -4.51 4.58
N SER A 69 3.64 -5.56 5.41
CA SER A 69 2.50 -6.46 5.59
C SER A 69 1.29 -5.72 6.18
N ASP A 70 0.08 -6.14 5.83
CA ASP A 70 -1.15 -5.70 6.51
C ASP A 70 -1.09 -5.99 8.02
N SER A 71 -0.36 -7.02 8.42
CA SER A 71 -0.17 -7.41 9.83
C SER A 71 0.89 -6.59 10.57
N ALA A 72 1.60 -5.69 9.89
CA ALA A 72 2.63 -4.85 10.52
C ALA A 72 2.04 -3.97 11.65
N SER A 73 0.80 -3.51 11.49
CA SER A 73 0.06 -2.89 12.60
C SER A 73 -1.47 -3.02 12.41
N PRO A 74 -2.25 -3.10 13.51
CA PRO A 74 -3.72 -3.09 13.42
C PRO A 74 -4.27 -1.84 12.71
N ALA A 75 -3.63 -0.69 12.91
CA ALA A 75 -4.02 0.57 12.27
C ALA A 75 -3.85 0.49 10.74
N LEU A 76 -2.70 -0.02 10.26
CA LEU A 76 -2.44 -0.21 8.83
C LEU A 76 -3.44 -1.18 8.20
N ALA A 77 -3.70 -2.31 8.87
CA ALA A 77 -4.70 -3.29 8.43
C ALA A 77 -6.09 -2.66 8.28
N GLU A 78 -6.50 -1.83 9.24
CA GLU A 78 -7.80 -1.14 9.20
C GLU A 78 -7.87 -0.12 8.06
N ILE A 79 -6.83 0.71 7.88
CA ILE A 79 -6.76 1.70 6.80
C ILE A 79 -6.87 0.99 5.44
N ARG A 80 -6.07 -0.04 5.20
CA ARG A 80 -6.09 -0.81 3.95
C ARG A 80 -7.41 -1.51 3.71
N ARG A 81 -8.05 -2.02 4.76
CA ARG A 81 -9.40 -2.59 4.67
C ARG A 81 -10.43 -1.54 4.24
N LYS A 82 -10.38 -0.34 4.83
CA LYS A 82 -11.27 0.78 4.45
C LYS A 82 -11.04 1.21 2.99
N ILE A 83 -9.79 1.31 2.55
CA ILE A 83 -9.46 1.61 1.15
C ILE A 83 -10.10 0.57 0.22
N ARG A 84 -9.86 -0.72 0.45
CA ARG A 84 -10.44 -1.81 -0.37
C ARG A 84 -11.97 -1.77 -0.41
N ASN A 85 -12.62 -1.54 0.72
CA ASN A 85 -14.08 -1.46 0.80
C ASN A 85 -14.62 -0.27 0.00
N ASN A 86 -14.01 0.90 0.11
CA ASN A 86 -14.41 2.08 -0.64
C ASN A 86 -14.17 1.89 -2.15
N GLN A 87 -13.02 1.32 -2.54
CA GLN A 87 -12.74 0.99 -3.95
C GLN A 87 -13.78 0.03 -4.53
N GLN A 88 -14.17 -1.01 -3.78
CA GLN A 88 -15.19 -1.96 -4.20
C GLN A 88 -16.57 -1.28 -4.33
N LYS A 89 -16.93 -0.42 -3.37
CA LYS A 89 -18.19 0.36 -3.41
C LYS A 89 -18.25 1.26 -4.63
N VAL A 90 -17.18 2.05 -4.88
CA VAL A 90 -17.09 2.91 -6.04
C VAL A 90 -17.20 2.12 -7.33
N ARG A 91 -16.44 1.03 -7.44
CA ARG A 91 -16.44 0.19 -8.64
C ARG A 91 -17.83 -0.40 -8.90
N SER A 92 -18.49 -0.94 -7.88
CA SER A 92 -19.84 -1.49 -8.03
C SER A 92 -20.87 -0.43 -8.45
N GLN A 93 -20.79 0.78 -7.93
CA GLN A 93 -21.68 1.89 -8.32
C GLN A 93 -21.44 2.29 -9.78
N LEU A 94 -20.18 2.40 -10.21
CA LEU A 94 -19.85 2.75 -11.59
C LEU A 94 -20.18 1.63 -12.56
N ASP A 95 -19.95 0.36 -12.18
CA ASP A 95 -20.35 -0.81 -13.00
C ASP A 95 -21.87 -0.85 -13.23
N ASN A 96 -22.66 -0.53 -12.22
CA ASN A 96 -24.12 -0.41 -12.37
C ASN A 96 -24.50 0.75 -13.30
N MET A 97 -23.79 1.89 -13.19
CA MET A 97 -24.03 3.04 -14.04
C MET A 97 -23.71 2.75 -15.51
N ILE A 98 -22.55 2.16 -15.83
CA ILE A 98 -22.14 1.87 -17.21
C ILE A 98 -23.00 0.79 -17.88
N ARG A 99 -23.64 -0.09 -17.09
CA ARG A 99 -24.59 -1.09 -17.59
C ARG A 99 -25.98 -0.57 -17.79
N SER A 100 -26.32 0.59 -17.22
CA SER A 100 -27.64 1.20 -17.35
C SER A 100 -27.87 1.71 -18.77
N SER A 101 -28.96 1.30 -19.40
CA SER A 101 -29.33 1.75 -20.74
C SER A 101 -29.49 3.28 -20.85
N SER A 102 -29.82 3.95 -19.76
CA SER A 102 -29.93 5.40 -19.69
C SER A 102 -28.60 6.13 -19.86
N TYR A 103 -27.50 5.51 -19.39
CA TYR A 103 -26.16 6.10 -19.46
C TYR A 103 -25.33 5.62 -20.67
N GLN A 104 -25.58 4.41 -21.19
CA GLN A 104 -24.79 3.83 -22.28
C GLN A 104 -24.69 4.74 -23.52
N LYS A 105 -25.73 5.49 -23.85
CA LYS A 105 -25.72 6.41 -25.00
C LYS A 105 -24.75 7.59 -24.82
N TYR A 106 -24.47 7.96 -23.58
CA TYR A 106 -23.57 9.07 -23.23
C TYR A 106 -22.09 8.66 -23.13
N LEU A 107 -21.86 7.37 -22.87
CA LEU A 107 -20.51 6.85 -22.67
C LEU A 107 -19.81 6.61 -24.02
N GLN A 108 -18.51 6.94 -24.05
CA GLN A 108 -17.64 6.58 -25.17
C GLN A 108 -17.40 5.07 -25.19
N ASP A 109 -17.11 4.51 -24.01
CA ASP A 109 -16.92 3.08 -23.77
C ASP A 109 -17.59 2.71 -22.45
N SER A 110 -18.15 1.48 -22.37
CA SER A 110 -18.78 0.97 -21.14
C SER A 110 -17.74 0.38 -20.19
N ILE A 111 -16.77 1.20 -19.77
CA ILE A 111 -15.68 0.81 -18.88
C ILE A 111 -15.54 1.79 -17.72
N VAL A 112 -15.02 1.31 -16.61
CA VAL A 112 -14.53 2.12 -15.49
C VAL A 112 -13.01 2.24 -15.61
N THR A 113 -12.47 3.42 -15.53
CA THR A 113 -11.01 3.66 -15.59
C THR A 113 -10.56 4.56 -14.45
N MET A 114 -9.26 4.82 -14.35
CA MET A 114 -8.68 5.73 -13.37
C MET A 114 -7.98 6.90 -14.05
N ARG A 115 -8.15 8.10 -13.49
CA ARG A 115 -7.40 9.31 -13.83
C ARG A 115 -6.99 10.01 -12.53
N ASP A 116 -5.73 10.33 -12.38
CA ASP A 116 -5.17 10.96 -11.18
C ASP A 116 -5.54 10.24 -9.86
N GLY A 117 -5.58 8.89 -9.93
CA GLY A 117 -5.96 8.04 -8.80
C GLY A 117 -7.44 8.14 -8.41
N ARG A 118 -8.32 8.55 -9.33
CA ARG A 118 -9.77 8.57 -9.14
C ARG A 118 -10.48 7.69 -10.16
N TYR A 119 -11.52 7.03 -9.73
CA TYR A 119 -12.38 6.23 -10.60
C TYR A 119 -13.29 7.15 -11.41
N VAL A 120 -13.23 7.03 -12.72
CA VAL A 120 -13.96 7.86 -13.68
C VAL A 120 -14.59 7.00 -14.78
N VAL A 121 -15.54 7.57 -15.52
CA VAL A 121 -16.13 6.99 -16.72
C VAL A 121 -15.83 7.85 -17.94
N PRO A 122 -15.54 7.23 -19.12
CA PRO A 122 -15.31 7.96 -20.37
C PRO A 122 -16.66 8.38 -20.97
N VAL A 123 -16.90 9.68 -21.07
CA VAL A 123 -18.13 10.27 -21.61
C VAL A 123 -17.81 10.93 -22.95
N LYS A 124 -18.67 10.78 -23.97
CA LYS A 124 -18.55 11.54 -25.21
C LYS A 124 -18.65 13.03 -24.91
N ALA A 125 -17.76 13.83 -25.48
CA ALA A 125 -17.68 15.26 -25.18
C ALA A 125 -19.00 16.01 -25.41
N GLU A 126 -19.78 15.61 -26.42
CA GLU A 126 -21.09 16.17 -26.75
C GLU A 126 -22.17 15.94 -25.66
N TYR A 127 -21.99 14.91 -24.82
CA TYR A 127 -22.91 14.56 -23.73
C TYR A 127 -22.34 14.89 -22.34
N ARG A 128 -21.29 15.72 -22.25
CA ARG A 128 -20.68 16.09 -20.97
C ARG A 128 -21.68 16.64 -19.96
N SER A 129 -22.68 17.42 -20.39
CA SER A 129 -23.71 18.02 -19.53
C SER A 129 -24.72 17.00 -18.96
N GLU A 130 -24.87 15.85 -19.63
CA GLU A 130 -25.83 14.81 -19.23
C GLU A 130 -25.32 13.95 -18.08
N VAL A 131 -24.01 13.89 -17.88
CA VAL A 131 -23.38 13.16 -16.76
C VAL A 131 -22.87 14.15 -15.71
N LYS A 132 -23.64 14.28 -14.62
CA LYS A 132 -23.26 15.15 -13.51
C LYS A 132 -22.03 14.60 -12.79
N GLY A 133 -20.96 15.40 -12.75
CA GLY A 133 -19.71 14.99 -12.13
C GLY A 133 -18.57 15.97 -12.35
N LEU A 134 -17.40 15.62 -11.84
CA LEU A 134 -16.17 16.38 -11.98
C LEU A 134 -15.37 15.84 -13.18
N VAL A 135 -14.89 16.75 -14.01
CA VAL A 135 -13.98 16.41 -15.12
C VAL A 135 -12.57 16.32 -14.58
N HIS A 136 -11.91 15.19 -14.80
CA HIS A 136 -10.52 14.98 -14.41
C HIS A 136 -9.55 14.99 -15.58
N ASP A 137 -10.03 14.61 -16.78
CA ASP A 137 -9.16 14.54 -17.95
C ASP A 137 -9.99 14.65 -19.24
N THR A 138 -9.32 14.95 -20.36
CA THR A 138 -9.89 14.95 -21.68
C THR A 138 -8.94 14.26 -22.65
N SER A 139 -9.45 13.43 -23.54
CA SER A 139 -8.62 12.75 -24.56
C SER A 139 -7.90 13.79 -25.43
N SER A 140 -6.77 13.42 -26.00
CA SER A 140 -5.97 14.29 -26.89
C SER A 140 -6.75 14.80 -28.11
N SER A 141 -7.74 14.04 -28.60
CA SER A 141 -8.64 14.46 -29.68
C SER A 141 -9.77 15.38 -29.21
N GLY A 142 -9.98 15.53 -27.90
CA GLY A 142 -11.10 16.26 -27.32
C GLY A 142 -12.45 15.54 -27.40
N ALA A 143 -12.51 14.34 -28.01
CA ALA A 143 -13.77 13.63 -28.22
C ALA A 143 -14.31 12.92 -26.99
N THR A 144 -13.46 12.65 -25.99
CA THR A 144 -13.83 11.96 -24.75
C THR A 144 -13.45 12.78 -23.53
N VAL A 145 -14.35 12.88 -22.57
CA VAL A 145 -14.15 13.54 -21.30
C VAL A 145 -14.24 12.50 -20.18
N PHE A 146 -13.25 12.44 -19.32
CA PHE A 146 -13.21 11.51 -18.18
C PHE A 146 -13.87 12.16 -16.97
N ILE A 147 -15.05 11.67 -16.62
CA ILE A 147 -15.90 12.26 -15.58
C ILE A 147 -15.92 11.35 -14.35
N GLU A 148 -15.69 11.93 -13.18
CA GLU A 148 -16.00 11.35 -11.88
C GLU A 148 -17.46 11.68 -11.54
N PRO A 149 -18.40 10.70 -11.60
CA PRO A 149 -19.79 10.98 -11.27
C PRO A 149 -19.98 11.43 -9.83
N MET A 150 -20.90 12.38 -9.61
CA MET A 150 -21.16 12.91 -8.26
C MET A 150 -21.48 11.85 -7.22
N SER A 151 -22.06 10.72 -7.64
CA SER A 151 -22.39 9.59 -6.75
C SER A 151 -21.19 8.92 -6.10
N VAL A 152 -19.98 9.10 -6.65
CA VAL A 152 -18.75 8.45 -6.15
C VAL A 152 -17.69 9.43 -5.64
N VAL A 153 -17.92 10.74 -5.79
CA VAL A 153 -16.94 11.79 -5.39
C VAL A 153 -16.53 11.66 -3.92
N GLU A 154 -17.50 11.47 -3.02
CA GLU A 154 -17.22 11.36 -1.58
C GLU A 154 -16.36 10.12 -1.26
N ALA A 155 -16.70 8.97 -1.82
CA ALA A 155 -15.94 7.74 -1.63
C ALA A 155 -14.53 7.83 -2.24
N ASN A 156 -14.36 8.44 -3.40
CA ASN A 156 -13.05 8.71 -4.00
C ASN A 156 -12.23 9.68 -3.14
N ASN A 157 -12.85 10.70 -2.52
CA ASN A 157 -12.16 11.59 -1.58
C ASN A 157 -11.69 10.83 -0.33
N GLU A 158 -12.55 9.96 0.22
CA GLU A 158 -12.19 9.15 1.37
C GLU A 158 -11.00 8.21 1.06
N ILE A 159 -10.98 7.58 -0.12
CA ILE A 159 -9.83 6.78 -0.57
C ILE A 159 -8.55 7.61 -0.53
N LYS A 160 -8.56 8.83 -1.07
CA LYS A 160 -7.38 9.71 -1.08
C LYS A 160 -6.90 10.09 0.31
N VAL A 161 -7.82 10.35 1.24
CA VAL A 161 -7.46 10.63 2.64
C VAL A 161 -6.82 9.40 3.28
N LEU A 162 -7.39 8.21 3.08
CA LEU A 162 -6.88 6.96 3.61
C LEU A 162 -5.51 6.60 3.02
N GLU A 163 -5.30 6.79 1.71
CA GLU A 163 -3.99 6.61 1.05
C GLU A 163 -2.92 7.56 1.61
N SER A 164 -3.32 8.77 2.03
CA SER A 164 -2.40 9.70 2.69
C SER A 164 -2.07 9.29 4.13
N GLN A 165 -3.00 8.61 4.82
CA GLN A 165 -2.79 8.10 6.17
C GLN A 165 -1.97 6.80 6.19
N GLU A 166 -1.95 6.06 5.08
CA GLU A 166 -1.16 4.82 4.91
C GLU A 166 0.34 5.11 4.81
N LYS A 167 0.73 6.27 4.30
CA LYS A 167 2.14 6.71 4.13
C LYS A 167 2.78 7.12 5.46
#